data_65caa6bedafa9772658567ce359c81d5
#
_entry.id   65caa6bedafa9772658567ce359c81d5
#
_cell.length_a   1.000
_cell.length_b   1.000
_cell.length_c   1.000
_cell.angle_alpha   90.00
_cell.angle_beta   90.00
_cell.angle_gamma   90.00
#
_symmetry.space_group_name_H-M   'P 1'
#
loop_
_entity.id
_entity.type
_entity.pdbx_description
1 polymer ?
#
loop_
_entity_poly.entity_id
_entity_poly.type
_entity_poly.pdbx_seq_one_letter_code
_entity_poly.pdbx_strand_id
1 'polypeptide(L)'
;MMAGGNSRYVRYIAIAIFTLALFYFVSNSKYDAVSIRDAIPHASDKSPPAAEKPKPPQTDSKITPPLPATDKKPIDKPADKPADISTTKRPTGDAKEFPLALSPEDPNWDNDLTGIAPGPRMNATFVTLARNSDVWDIARSIRQVEDRFNKRYNYDWVFLNDKPFDDTFKKVTTSLVSGKTHYGEIPKEHWSFPEWIDQEKAKKVREDMAERKIIYGDSISYRHMCRFESGFFFRQPLMMNYDYYWRVEPSIELYCDIHYDPFRLMHEQGKKYSFVLSLYEYVETIKTLWDSTKKFMKNHPEHIAADNSMGFLSDDGGDTYNRCHFWSNFEVGSLNWLRSKQYIDFFESLDQDGGFFYERWGDAPVHSIAAGLMLNKSDIHFFNDIAYWHVPFTHCPTGEKTRLALRCHCNPKDNFDWKGYSCTSRYFDINGMKKPEGFENQQD
;
A
#
# COMPACT_ATOMS: atom_id res chain seq x y z
N MET A 1 29.98 48.12 52.64
CA MET A 1 29.06 47.96 51.48
C MET A 1 29.70 46.95 50.53
N MET A 2 29.33 45.71 50.61
CA MET A 2 29.53 44.64 49.60
C MET A 2 28.87 43.35 50.09
N ALA A 3 27.67 43.10 49.72
CA ALA A 3 27.06 41.78 49.86
C ALA A 3 25.86 41.71 48.90
N GLY A 4 26.07 41.30 47.67
CA GLY A 4 24.99 41.17 46.72
C GLY A 4 25.26 40.26 45.53
N GLY A 5 26.43 39.64 45.42
CA GLY A 5 26.87 38.85 44.27
C GLY A 5 26.63 37.33 44.34
N ASN A 6 26.55 36.76 45.51
CA ASN A 6 26.62 35.30 45.68
C ASN A 6 25.30 34.54 45.58
N SER A 7 24.17 35.19 45.65
CA SER A 7 22.86 34.51 45.68
C SER A 7 22.44 33.88 44.32
N ARG A 8 22.85 34.47 43.19
CA ARG A 8 22.48 33.95 41.87
C ARG A 8 23.31 32.73 41.52
N TYR A 9 24.61 32.74 41.76
CA TYR A 9 25.51 31.60 41.50
C TYR A 9 25.15 30.38 42.38
N VAL A 10 24.77 30.58 43.62
CA VAL A 10 24.30 29.49 44.53
C VAL A 10 23.03 28.84 43.97
N ARG A 11 22.12 29.62 43.41
CA ARG A 11 20.90 29.08 42.78
C ARG A 11 21.18 28.29 41.54
N TYR A 12 22.09 28.73 40.69
CA TYR A 12 22.47 27.98 39.46
C TYR A 12 23.24 26.69 39.81
N ILE A 13 24.11 26.70 40.81
CA ILE A 13 24.80 25.51 41.30
C ILE A 13 23.78 24.53 41.89
N ALA A 14 22.83 24.99 42.67
CA ALA A 14 21.76 24.12 43.24
C ALA A 14 20.86 23.50 42.14
N ILE A 15 20.51 24.26 41.09
CA ILE A 15 19.75 23.74 39.95
C ILE A 15 20.58 22.72 39.18
N ALA A 16 21.87 22.98 38.94
CA ALA A 16 22.75 22.04 38.25
C ALA A 16 22.95 20.71 39.02
N ILE A 17 23.12 20.80 40.35
CA ILE A 17 23.19 19.61 41.22
C ILE A 17 21.88 18.85 41.21
N PHE A 18 20.74 19.53 41.26
CA PHE A 18 19.42 18.91 41.25
C PHE A 18 19.13 18.21 39.89
N THR A 19 19.50 18.85 38.79
CA THR A 19 19.36 18.24 37.46
C THR A 19 20.29 17.04 37.27
N LEU A 20 21.51 17.10 37.77
CA LEU A 20 22.43 15.97 37.73
C LEU A 20 21.98 14.81 38.64
N ALA A 21 21.45 15.12 39.82
CA ALA A 21 20.86 14.11 40.71
C ALA A 21 19.62 13.47 40.09
N LEU A 22 18.76 14.26 39.43
CA LEU A 22 17.58 13.74 38.70
C LEU A 22 18.01 12.83 37.54
N PHE A 23 19.02 13.26 36.79
CA PHE A 23 19.57 12.46 35.69
C PHE A 23 20.21 11.16 36.20
N TYR A 24 20.93 11.20 37.31
CA TYR A 24 21.51 10.04 37.97
C TYR A 24 20.43 9.08 38.50
N PHE A 25 19.37 9.62 39.12
CA PHE A 25 18.20 8.82 39.57
C PHE A 25 17.45 8.19 38.41
N VAL A 26 17.19 8.93 37.33
CA VAL A 26 16.52 8.41 36.11
C VAL A 26 17.40 7.37 35.40
N SER A 27 18.72 7.57 35.38
CA SER A 27 19.68 6.63 34.75
C SER A 27 19.94 5.37 35.57
N ASN A 28 19.83 5.45 36.89
CA ASN A 28 20.09 4.33 37.83
C ASN A 28 18.80 3.74 38.46
N SER A 29 17.64 4.34 38.30
CA SER A 29 16.41 3.65 38.57
C SER A 29 16.26 2.57 37.50
N LYS A 30 16.69 1.35 37.82
CA LYS A 30 16.04 0.17 37.28
C LYS A 30 14.58 0.32 37.67
N TYR A 31 13.79 0.81 36.73
CA TYR A 31 12.37 0.53 36.78
C TYR A 31 12.29 -0.99 36.65
N ASP A 32 12.20 -1.68 37.76
CA ASP A 32 11.45 -2.91 37.82
C ASP A 32 10.03 -2.47 37.45
N ALA A 33 9.75 -2.43 36.16
CA ALA A 33 8.41 -2.53 35.66
C ALA A 33 7.92 -3.86 36.25
N VAL A 34 7.21 -3.78 37.37
CA VAL A 34 6.39 -4.88 37.85
C VAL A 34 5.43 -5.13 36.70
N SER A 35 5.85 -6.09 35.91
CA SER A 35 5.18 -6.54 34.73
C SER A 35 3.83 -7.09 35.19
N ILE A 36 2.74 -6.45 34.77
CA ILE A 36 1.40 -7.03 34.80
C ILE A 36 1.38 -8.35 33.97
N ARG A 37 2.49 -8.77 33.43
CA ARG A 37 2.67 -10.03 32.67
C ARG A 37 2.63 -11.30 33.51
N ASP A 38 2.79 -11.22 34.84
CA ASP A 38 2.85 -12.43 35.68
C ASP A 38 1.47 -12.93 36.16
N ALA A 39 0.38 -12.30 35.69
CA ALA A 39 -0.98 -12.70 36.05
C ALA A 39 -1.76 -13.39 34.92
N ILE A 40 -1.15 -13.68 33.77
CA ILE A 40 -1.83 -14.37 32.67
C ILE A 40 -1.01 -15.62 32.27
N PRO A 41 -1.60 -16.81 32.19
CA PRO A 41 -0.89 -18.02 31.78
C PRO A 41 -0.36 -17.87 30.34
N HIS A 42 0.93 -18.10 30.15
CA HIS A 42 1.63 -18.02 28.87
C HIS A 42 0.98 -18.91 27.79
N ALA A 43 0.38 -18.28 26.80
CA ALA A 43 0.41 -18.80 25.45
C ALA A 43 1.64 -18.17 24.77
N SER A 44 2.59 -19.00 24.40
CA SER A 44 3.85 -18.61 23.78
C SER A 44 3.59 -18.19 22.33
N ASP A 45 3.32 -16.91 22.10
CA ASP A 45 3.41 -16.33 20.77
C ASP A 45 4.36 -15.11 20.85
N LYS A 46 5.58 -15.35 20.36
CA LYS A 46 6.59 -14.29 20.24
C LYS A 46 6.14 -13.36 19.13
N SER A 47 5.75 -12.15 19.48
CA SER A 47 5.67 -11.06 18.52
C SER A 47 6.98 -10.93 17.76
N PRO A 48 6.97 -10.78 16.43
CA PRO A 48 8.19 -10.56 15.67
C PRO A 48 8.87 -9.27 16.14
N PRO A 49 10.20 -9.23 16.18
CA PRO A 49 10.94 -8.03 16.48
C PRO A 49 10.59 -6.94 15.46
N ALA A 50 10.57 -5.69 15.92
CA ALA A 50 10.40 -4.52 15.06
C ALA A 50 11.31 -4.63 13.83
N ALA A 51 10.77 -4.49 12.64
CA ALA A 51 11.50 -4.63 11.40
C ALA A 51 12.67 -3.64 11.36
N GLU A 52 13.89 -4.16 11.37
CA GLU A 52 15.08 -3.40 11.06
C GLU A 52 14.94 -2.87 9.63
N LYS A 53 15.25 -1.59 9.41
CA LYS A 53 15.16 -0.96 8.08
C LYS A 53 15.91 -1.84 7.08
N PRO A 54 15.29 -2.26 5.97
CA PRO A 54 15.99 -3.02 4.95
C PRO A 54 17.14 -2.16 4.42
N LYS A 55 18.38 -2.67 4.51
CA LYS A 55 19.49 -2.07 3.77
C LYS A 55 19.20 -2.24 2.29
N PRO A 56 19.37 -1.19 1.49
CA PRO A 56 19.27 -1.33 0.04
C PRO A 56 20.26 -2.41 -0.43
N PRO A 57 19.90 -3.21 -1.44
CA PRO A 57 20.84 -4.18 -2.00
C PRO A 57 22.10 -3.46 -2.44
N GLN A 58 23.25 -3.95 -2.05
CA GLN A 58 24.53 -3.49 -2.59
C GLN A 58 24.49 -3.76 -4.09
N THR A 59 24.42 -2.70 -4.87
CA THR A 59 24.60 -2.78 -6.31
C THR A 59 26.05 -3.07 -6.58
N ASP A 60 26.35 -4.27 -7.06
CA ASP A 60 27.60 -4.53 -7.75
C ASP A 60 27.66 -3.61 -8.96
N SER A 61 28.45 -2.55 -8.81
CA SER A 61 28.73 -1.60 -9.88
C SER A 61 29.60 -2.27 -10.95
N LYS A 62 28.97 -2.67 -12.04
CA LYS A 62 29.54 -2.74 -13.41
C LYS A 62 28.59 -3.51 -14.31
N ILE A 63 27.78 -2.79 -15.06
CA ILE A 63 27.46 -3.05 -16.47
C ILE A 63 26.52 -1.91 -16.88
N THR A 64 27.07 -0.89 -17.49
CA THR A 64 26.33 0.09 -18.30
C THR A 64 26.42 -0.38 -19.74
N PRO A 65 25.31 -0.69 -20.42
CA PRO A 65 25.31 -0.85 -21.87
C PRO A 65 25.30 0.55 -22.52
N PRO A 66 26.01 0.75 -23.66
CA PRO A 66 26.03 2.02 -24.36
C PRO A 66 24.69 2.27 -25.08
N LEU A 67 24.22 3.50 -24.98
CA LEU A 67 23.10 4.03 -25.77
C LEU A 67 23.44 4.03 -27.26
N PRO A 68 22.50 3.61 -28.16
CA PRO A 68 22.65 3.83 -29.57
C PRO A 68 22.37 5.30 -29.93
N ALA A 69 23.26 5.88 -30.72
CA ALA A 69 23.09 7.19 -31.31
C ALA A 69 21.91 7.19 -32.30
N THR A 70 20.95 8.09 -32.10
CA THR A 70 19.92 8.34 -33.09
C THR A 70 20.20 9.61 -33.91
N ASP A 71 20.33 9.43 -35.19
CA ASP A 71 20.37 10.49 -36.18
C ASP A 71 19.06 11.29 -36.21
N LYS A 72 19.20 12.62 -36.13
CA LYS A 72 18.09 13.57 -36.29
C LYS A 72 17.84 13.83 -37.76
N LYS A 73 16.61 13.64 -38.21
CA LYS A 73 16.03 14.38 -39.34
C LYS A 73 14.74 15.07 -38.95
N PRO A 74 14.52 16.30 -39.37
CA PRO A 74 13.35 17.09 -39.00
C PRO A 74 12.14 16.69 -39.83
N ILE A 75 10.98 16.60 -39.20
CA ILE A 75 9.68 16.50 -39.87
C ILE A 75 8.86 17.73 -39.50
N ASP A 76 8.33 18.39 -40.52
CA ASP A 76 7.56 19.62 -40.47
C ASP A 76 6.25 19.47 -39.69
N LYS A 77 5.91 20.54 -38.94
CA LYS A 77 4.64 20.72 -38.28
C LYS A 77 3.49 20.99 -39.26
N PRO A 78 2.30 20.48 -38.97
CA PRO A 78 1.08 21.25 -39.20
C PRO A 78 0.63 21.92 -37.90
N ALA A 79 0.35 23.20 -38.01
CA ALA A 79 -0.25 23.97 -36.94
C ALA A 79 -1.75 23.66 -36.86
N ASP A 80 -2.21 23.08 -35.78
CA ASP A 80 -3.62 23.09 -35.40
C ASP A 80 -3.76 23.87 -34.09
N LYS A 81 -4.68 24.84 -34.13
CA LYS A 81 -5.05 25.70 -33.01
C LYS A 81 -5.61 24.85 -31.86
N PRO A 82 -5.33 25.21 -30.59
CA PRO A 82 -6.00 24.60 -29.45
C PRO A 82 -7.50 24.90 -29.54
N ALA A 83 -8.31 23.88 -29.47
CA ALA A 83 -9.74 24.03 -29.25
C ALA A 83 -9.96 24.70 -27.90
N ASP A 84 -10.80 25.73 -27.94
CA ASP A 84 -11.27 26.50 -26.79
C ASP A 84 -11.92 25.52 -25.79
N ILE A 85 -11.23 25.20 -24.71
CA ILE A 85 -11.79 24.40 -23.62
C ILE A 85 -12.72 25.33 -22.85
N SER A 86 -13.97 25.28 -23.25
CA SER A 86 -15.11 25.87 -22.58
C SER A 86 -14.99 25.69 -21.07
N THR A 87 -14.96 26.78 -20.34
CA THR A 87 -15.08 26.84 -18.89
C THR A 87 -16.24 25.96 -18.44
N THR A 88 -15.93 24.79 -17.92
CA THR A 88 -16.91 23.92 -17.29
C THR A 88 -17.47 24.64 -16.08
N LYS A 89 -18.74 25.03 -16.18
CA LYS A 89 -19.50 25.57 -15.06
C LYS A 89 -19.49 24.54 -13.92
N ARG A 90 -19.23 25.04 -12.70
CA ARG A 90 -19.32 24.31 -11.45
C ARG A 90 -20.61 23.46 -11.44
N PRO A 91 -20.54 22.16 -11.14
CA PRO A 91 -21.73 21.30 -11.07
C PRO A 91 -22.70 21.82 -10.00
N THR A 92 -23.95 22.01 -10.36
CA THR A 92 -25.02 22.42 -9.45
C THR A 92 -25.71 21.17 -8.91
N GLY A 93 -25.14 20.56 -7.88
CA GLY A 93 -25.87 19.63 -7.01
C GLY A 93 -26.29 18.28 -7.57
N ASP A 94 -26.03 17.96 -8.83
CA ASP A 94 -26.33 16.63 -9.38
C ASP A 94 -25.07 15.75 -9.30
N ALA A 95 -25.17 14.65 -8.58
CA ALA A 95 -24.05 13.77 -8.27
C ALA A 95 -23.29 13.21 -9.49
N LYS A 96 -23.87 13.30 -10.66
CA LYS A 96 -23.23 12.90 -11.93
C LYS A 96 -22.19 13.89 -12.46
N GLU A 97 -22.14 15.10 -11.89
CA GLU A 97 -21.33 16.21 -12.39
C GLU A 97 -20.13 16.53 -11.51
N PHE A 98 -19.79 15.66 -10.52
CA PHE A 98 -18.62 15.88 -9.71
C PHE A 98 -17.34 15.75 -10.55
N PRO A 99 -16.46 16.75 -10.50
CA PRO A 99 -15.16 16.58 -11.11
C PRO A 99 -14.45 15.43 -10.44
N LEU A 100 -13.92 14.55 -11.26
CA LEU A 100 -12.94 13.55 -10.84
C LEU A 100 -11.73 14.28 -10.23
N ALA A 101 -10.89 13.53 -9.53
CA ALA A 101 -9.65 14.07 -8.98
C ALA A 101 -8.94 14.94 -10.01
N LEU A 102 -8.72 16.20 -9.67
CA LEU A 102 -7.96 17.09 -10.50
C LEU A 102 -6.48 16.71 -10.40
N SER A 103 -5.79 16.62 -11.52
CA SER A 103 -4.34 16.49 -11.49
C SER A 103 -3.70 17.82 -11.08
N PRO A 104 -2.50 17.84 -10.51
CA PRO A 104 -1.77 19.05 -10.23
C PRO A 104 -1.51 19.94 -11.46
N GLU A 105 -1.69 19.39 -12.65
CA GLU A 105 -1.53 20.07 -13.94
C GLU A 105 -2.85 20.66 -14.46
N ASP A 106 -3.99 20.35 -13.80
CA ASP A 106 -5.27 20.95 -14.15
C ASP A 106 -5.28 22.43 -13.76
N PRO A 107 -5.57 23.37 -14.69
CA PRO A 107 -5.64 24.79 -14.36
C PRO A 107 -6.70 25.15 -13.31
N ASN A 108 -7.61 24.25 -13.03
CA ASN A 108 -8.62 24.38 -11.98
C ASN A 108 -8.20 23.74 -10.65
N TRP A 109 -6.99 23.20 -10.56
CA TRP A 109 -6.47 22.54 -9.35
C TRP A 109 -6.55 23.43 -8.10
N ASP A 110 -6.38 24.74 -8.24
CA ASP A 110 -6.47 25.73 -7.16
C ASP A 110 -7.91 26.11 -6.79
N ASN A 111 -8.89 25.73 -7.59
CA ASN A 111 -10.27 26.10 -7.36
C ASN A 111 -10.91 25.14 -6.36
N ASP A 112 -10.97 25.60 -5.12
CA ASP A 112 -11.88 25.17 -4.06
C ASP A 112 -12.25 23.67 -4.07
N LEU A 113 -11.26 22.84 -3.72
CA LEU A 113 -11.47 21.43 -3.40
C LEU A 113 -12.35 21.25 -2.13
N THR A 114 -12.74 22.38 -1.51
CA THR A 114 -13.51 22.45 -0.28
C THR A 114 -14.98 22.60 -0.58
N GLY A 115 -15.78 21.82 -0.84
CA GLY A 115 -17.25 22.04 -0.96
C GLY A 115 -17.92 21.23 -2.03
N ILE A 116 -17.25 20.21 -2.51
CA ILE A 116 -17.86 19.18 -3.34
C ILE A 116 -18.78 18.35 -2.44
N ALA A 117 -20.08 18.54 -2.56
CA ALA A 117 -21.02 17.68 -1.86
C ALA A 117 -20.84 16.22 -2.28
N PRO A 118 -20.95 15.25 -1.36
CA PRO A 118 -20.83 13.85 -1.74
C PRO A 118 -21.89 13.47 -2.76
N GLY A 119 -21.45 12.83 -3.85
CA GLY A 119 -22.37 12.21 -4.80
C GLY A 119 -22.98 10.92 -4.27
N PRO A 120 -23.81 10.22 -5.06
CA PRO A 120 -24.29 8.89 -4.70
C PRO A 120 -23.09 7.97 -4.46
N ARG A 121 -23.13 7.24 -3.35
CA ARG A 121 -22.11 6.25 -3.03
C ARG A 121 -22.04 5.17 -4.11
N MET A 122 -20.84 4.75 -4.40
CA MET A 122 -20.62 3.54 -5.17
C MET A 122 -20.96 2.30 -4.34
N ASN A 123 -21.13 1.15 -4.98
CA ASN A 123 -21.26 -0.12 -4.29
C ASN A 123 -19.86 -0.61 -3.85
N ALA A 124 -19.38 -0.08 -2.74
CA ALA A 124 -17.99 -0.25 -2.31
C ALA A 124 -17.85 -0.41 -0.79
N THR A 125 -16.73 -0.94 -0.36
CA THR A 125 -16.39 -1.13 1.06
C THR A 125 -14.90 -0.99 1.32
N PHE A 126 -14.55 -0.62 2.56
CA PHE A 126 -13.21 -0.88 3.08
C PHE A 126 -13.11 -2.34 3.50
N VAL A 127 -11.96 -2.96 3.27
CA VAL A 127 -11.68 -4.32 3.75
C VAL A 127 -10.40 -4.34 4.55
N THR A 128 -10.43 -5.02 5.68
CA THR A 128 -9.29 -5.15 6.58
C THR A 128 -9.18 -6.60 7.06
N LEU A 129 -8.01 -7.18 6.88
CA LEU A 129 -7.63 -8.40 7.54
C LEU A 129 -6.94 -8.05 8.86
N ALA A 130 -7.54 -8.40 9.99
CA ALA A 130 -7.02 -8.03 11.31
C ALA A 130 -7.32 -9.08 12.36
N ARG A 131 -6.39 -9.28 13.29
CA ARG A 131 -6.60 -10.10 14.48
C ARG A 131 -7.26 -9.30 15.59
N ASN A 132 -7.85 -9.95 16.58
CA ASN A 132 -8.37 -9.27 17.77
C ASN A 132 -7.30 -8.45 18.50
N SER A 133 -6.04 -8.92 18.49
CA SER A 133 -4.91 -8.20 19.07
C SER A 133 -4.58 -6.87 18.38
N ASP A 134 -4.97 -6.71 17.13
CA ASP A 134 -4.61 -5.56 16.31
C ASP A 134 -5.63 -4.40 16.45
N VAL A 135 -6.61 -4.52 17.36
CA VAL A 135 -7.72 -3.59 17.53
C VAL A 135 -7.29 -2.13 17.66
N TRP A 136 -6.21 -1.85 18.38
CA TRP A 136 -5.76 -0.47 18.60
C TRP A 136 -4.99 0.09 17.42
N ASP A 137 -4.31 -0.77 16.65
CA ASP A 137 -3.62 -0.40 15.43
C ASP A 137 -4.61 -0.13 14.31
N ILE A 138 -5.64 -0.99 14.18
CA ILE A 138 -6.72 -0.74 13.22
C ILE A 138 -7.60 0.45 13.60
N ALA A 139 -7.82 0.69 14.89
CA ALA A 139 -8.54 1.88 15.35
C ALA A 139 -7.87 3.19 14.91
N ARG A 140 -6.53 3.24 14.92
CA ARG A 140 -5.76 4.37 14.37
C ARG A 140 -5.97 4.50 12.86
N SER A 141 -5.88 3.38 12.12
CA SER A 141 -6.10 3.36 10.68
C SER A 141 -7.52 3.80 10.30
N ILE A 142 -8.54 3.33 11.03
CA ILE A 142 -9.93 3.77 10.86
C ILE A 142 -10.01 5.30 11.01
N ARG A 143 -9.39 5.88 12.04
CA ARG A 143 -9.41 7.33 12.25
C ARG A 143 -8.77 8.09 11.09
N GLN A 144 -7.67 7.58 10.50
CA GLN A 144 -7.07 8.18 9.31
C GLN A 144 -8.06 8.22 8.14
N VAL A 145 -8.69 7.09 7.84
CA VAL A 145 -9.63 6.96 6.73
C VAL A 145 -10.91 7.76 6.97
N GLU A 146 -11.50 7.67 8.17
CA GLU A 146 -12.72 8.37 8.52
C GLU A 146 -12.52 9.89 8.50
N ASP A 147 -11.46 10.40 9.12
CA ASP A 147 -11.22 11.84 9.22
C ASP A 147 -10.85 12.47 7.88
N ARG A 148 -10.10 11.77 7.02
CA ARG A 148 -9.66 12.29 5.73
C ARG A 148 -10.70 12.11 4.62
N PHE A 149 -11.52 11.07 4.71
CA PHE A 149 -12.41 10.68 3.63
C PHE A 149 -13.80 10.27 4.09
N ASN A 150 -13.93 9.15 4.84
CA ASN A 150 -15.16 8.38 4.91
C ASN A 150 -16.32 9.04 5.68
N LYS A 151 -16.06 9.94 6.62
CA LYS A 151 -17.12 10.71 7.33
C LYS A 151 -18.08 11.43 6.38
N ARG A 152 -17.63 11.74 5.15
CA ARG A 152 -18.46 12.43 4.14
C ARG A 152 -19.26 11.46 3.30
N TYR A 153 -18.79 10.20 3.20
CA TYR A 153 -19.34 9.20 2.26
C TYR A 153 -20.04 8.05 2.97
N ASN A 154 -19.65 7.72 4.20
CA ASN A 154 -20.21 6.64 5.02
C ASN A 154 -20.17 5.26 4.36
N TYR A 155 -19.06 4.92 3.69
CA TYR A 155 -18.82 3.58 3.18
C TYR A 155 -18.68 2.58 4.32
N ASP A 156 -19.12 1.37 4.07
CA ASP A 156 -19.08 0.26 5.02
C ASP A 156 -17.65 -0.29 5.19
N TRP A 157 -17.43 -0.99 6.29
CA TRP A 157 -16.19 -1.70 6.58
C TRP A 157 -16.46 -3.19 6.75
N VAL A 158 -15.66 -4.01 6.08
CA VAL A 158 -15.62 -5.46 6.25
C VAL A 158 -14.31 -5.82 6.94
N PHE A 159 -14.41 -6.43 8.11
CA PHE A 159 -13.29 -6.97 8.86
C PHE A 159 -13.28 -8.49 8.70
N LEU A 160 -12.11 -9.06 8.35
CA LEU A 160 -11.91 -10.49 8.13
C LEU A 160 -10.83 -11.02 9.07
N ASN A 161 -11.03 -12.22 9.63
CA ASN A 161 -10.08 -12.88 10.52
C ASN A 161 -10.28 -14.39 10.43
N ASP A 162 -9.22 -15.17 10.71
CA ASP A 162 -9.27 -16.63 10.81
C ASP A 162 -9.90 -17.15 12.13
N LYS A 163 -10.34 -16.22 12.99
CA LYS A 163 -11.02 -16.48 14.26
C LYS A 163 -12.17 -15.51 14.45
N PRO A 164 -13.20 -15.86 15.24
CA PRO A 164 -14.27 -14.93 15.58
C PRO A 164 -13.72 -13.64 16.18
N PHE A 165 -14.27 -12.51 15.78
CA PHE A 165 -13.98 -11.23 16.43
C PHE A 165 -14.63 -11.15 17.80
N ASP A 166 -13.86 -10.68 18.79
CA ASP A 166 -14.35 -10.48 20.15
C ASP A 166 -15.18 -9.18 20.30
N ASP A 167 -15.82 -9.04 21.45
CA ASP A 167 -16.67 -7.89 21.75
C ASP A 167 -15.90 -6.57 21.82
N THR A 168 -14.64 -6.62 22.25
CA THR A 168 -13.78 -5.43 22.32
C THR A 168 -13.49 -4.91 20.93
N PHE A 169 -13.06 -5.78 20.02
CA PHE A 169 -12.81 -5.42 18.62
C PHE A 169 -14.06 -4.83 17.98
N LYS A 170 -15.20 -5.51 18.12
CA LYS A 170 -16.47 -5.05 17.53
C LYS A 170 -16.91 -3.70 18.10
N LYS A 171 -16.88 -3.51 19.41
CA LYS A 171 -17.28 -2.25 20.07
C LYS A 171 -16.40 -1.09 19.63
N VAL A 172 -15.07 -1.27 19.63
CA VAL A 172 -14.12 -0.21 19.27
C VAL A 172 -14.30 0.19 17.81
N THR A 173 -14.25 -0.77 16.90
CA THR A 173 -14.32 -0.48 15.45
C THR A 173 -15.68 0.10 15.05
N THR A 174 -16.80 -0.45 15.55
CA THR A 174 -18.13 0.09 15.27
C THR A 174 -18.31 1.53 15.79
N SER A 175 -17.69 1.87 16.91
CA SER A 175 -17.79 3.23 17.47
C SER A 175 -17.06 4.30 16.65
N LEU A 176 -16.12 3.90 15.80
CA LEU A 176 -15.26 4.80 15.03
C LEU A 176 -15.72 4.98 13.58
N VAL A 177 -16.43 4.00 13.04
CA VAL A 177 -16.83 3.95 11.63
C VAL A 177 -18.13 4.74 11.43
N SER A 178 -18.18 5.55 10.37
CA SER A 178 -19.38 6.32 9.99
C SER A 178 -20.40 5.51 9.19
N GLY A 179 -19.96 4.47 8.47
CA GLY A 179 -20.79 3.49 7.78
C GLY A 179 -21.17 2.30 8.66
N LYS A 180 -21.46 1.16 8.06
CA LYS A 180 -21.72 -0.09 8.77
C LYS A 180 -20.44 -0.90 8.92
N THR A 181 -20.37 -1.69 9.99
CA THR A 181 -19.29 -2.66 10.20
C THR A 181 -19.81 -4.08 10.01
N HIS A 182 -19.05 -4.88 9.28
CA HIS A 182 -19.32 -6.28 9.04
C HIS A 182 -18.12 -7.12 9.46
N TYR A 183 -18.35 -8.27 10.07
CA TYR A 183 -17.33 -9.12 10.65
C TYR A 183 -17.43 -10.53 10.07
N GLY A 184 -16.41 -10.98 9.35
CA GLY A 184 -16.34 -12.29 8.70
C GLY A 184 -15.28 -13.17 9.32
N GLU A 185 -15.63 -14.41 9.58
CA GLU A 185 -14.68 -15.49 9.90
C GLU A 185 -14.26 -16.18 8.61
N ILE A 186 -12.95 -16.29 8.42
CA ILE A 186 -12.37 -16.93 7.23
C ILE A 186 -12.50 -18.44 7.36
N PRO A 187 -13.11 -19.12 6.38
CA PRO A 187 -13.21 -20.57 6.40
C PRO A 187 -11.83 -21.23 6.45
N LYS A 188 -11.73 -22.35 7.15
CA LYS A 188 -10.47 -23.07 7.35
C LYS A 188 -9.77 -23.44 6.05
N GLU A 189 -10.51 -23.79 5.01
CA GLU A 189 -9.99 -24.12 3.67
C GLU A 189 -9.28 -22.95 2.98
N HIS A 190 -9.64 -21.71 3.34
CA HIS A 190 -8.98 -20.50 2.82
C HIS A 190 -7.78 -20.05 3.69
N TRP A 191 -7.61 -20.67 4.89
CA TRP A 191 -6.54 -20.33 5.85
C TRP A 191 -5.82 -21.58 6.35
N SER A 192 -5.55 -22.52 5.45
CA SER A 192 -4.82 -23.76 5.75
C SER A 192 -3.93 -24.17 4.58
N PHE A 193 -3.14 -25.22 4.80
CA PHE A 193 -2.40 -25.86 3.71
C PHE A 193 -3.39 -26.62 2.82
N PRO A 194 -3.39 -26.37 1.49
CA PRO A 194 -4.10 -27.21 0.53
C PRO A 194 -3.61 -28.66 0.57
N GLU A 195 -4.47 -29.59 0.16
CA GLU A 195 -4.16 -31.04 0.19
C GLU A 195 -2.95 -31.42 -0.68
N TRP A 196 -2.69 -30.67 -1.76
CA TRP A 196 -1.54 -30.91 -2.65
C TRP A 196 -0.21 -30.37 -2.13
N ILE A 197 -0.19 -29.72 -0.97
CA ILE A 197 1.03 -29.18 -0.38
C ILE A 197 1.69 -30.21 0.54
N ASP A 198 2.90 -30.61 0.18
CA ASP A 198 3.78 -31.37 1.06
C ASP A 198 4.24 -30.50 2.23
N GLN A 199 3.64 -30.72 3.40
CA GLN A 199 3.87 -29.91 4.58
C GLN A 199 5.28 -30.10 5.16
N GLU A 200 5.92 -31.26 4.99
CA GLU A 200 7.30 -31.50 5.42
C GLU A 200 8.30 -30.72 4.53
N LYS A 201 8.06 -30.70 3.21
CA LYS A 201 8.83 -29.85 2.30
C LYS A 201 8.65 -28.38 2.65
N ALA A 202 7.41 -27.92 2.86
CA ALA A 202 7.11 -26.55 3.24
C ALA A 202 7.74 -26.17 4.59
N LYS A 203 7.83 -27.10 5.55
CA LYS A 203 8.51 -26.90 6.84
C LYS A 203 10.01 -26.69 6.65
N LYS A 204 10.67 -27.52 5.87
CA LYS A 204 12.11 -27.39 5.58
C LYS A 204 12.44 -26.05 4.92
N VAL A 205 11.58 -25.56 4.03
CA VAL A 205 11.73 -24.23 3.42
C VAL A 205 11.64 -23.12 4.47
N ARG A 206 10.69 -23.20 5.41
CA ARG A 206 10.59 -22.21 6.50
C ARG A 206 11.81 -22.23 7.41
N GLU A 207 12.34 -23.40 7.71
CA GLU A 207 13.57 -23.57 8.53
C GLU A 207 14.77 -22.93 7.82
N ASP A 208 14.99 -23.21 6.52
CA ASP A 208 16.04 -22.57 5.71
C ASP A 208 15.89 -21.04 5.66
N MET A 209 14.68 -20.56 5.42
CA MET A 209 14.42 -19.12 5.38
C MET A 209 14.62 -18.44 6.74
N ALA A 210 14.29 -19.14 7.85
CA ALA A 210 14.56 -18.65 9.19
C ALA A 210 16.06 -18.54 9.47
N GLU A 211 16.84 -19.57 9.11
CA GLU A 211 18.29 -19.58 9.25
C GLU A 211 18.93 -18.43 8.45
N ARG A 212 18.46 -18.22 7.23
CA ARG A 212 18.89 -17.13 6.35
C ARG A 212 18.33 -15.77 6.74
N LYS A 213 17.54 -15.66 7.81
CA LYS A 213 16.91 -14.43 8.29
C LYS A 213 16.06 -13.71 7.24
N ILE A 214 15.38 -14.47 6.37
CA ILE A 214 14.42 -13.92 5.43
C ILE A 214 13.21 -13.41 6.23
N ILE A 215 12.79 -12.19 5.95
CA ILE A 215 11.65 -11.57 6.64
C ILE A 215 10.40 -12.44 6.49
N TYR A 216 9.72 -12.74 7.60
CA TYR A 216 8.58 -13.68 7.69
C TYR A 216 8.86 -15.07 7.12
N GLY A 217 10.14 -15.46 6.98
CA GLY A 217 10.54 -16.72 6.38
C GLY A 217 10.06 -17.95 7.15
N ASP A 218 9.93 -17.87 8.46
CA ASP A 218 9.43 -18.92 9.36
C ASP A 218 7.91 -18.90 9.54
N SER A 219 7.22 -17.81 9.17
CA SER A 219 5.81 -17.61 9.49
C SER A 219 4.86 -18.40 8.58
N ILE A 220 4.09 -19.29 9.19
CA ILE A 220 2.99 -19.99 8.54
C ILE A 220 1.82 -19.04 8.29
N SER A 221 1.47 -18.26 9.30
CA SER A 221 0.35 -17.30 9.23
C SER A 221 0.53 -16.27 8.11
N TYR A 222 1.78 -15.79 7.90
CA TYR A 222 2.07 -14.87 6.81
C TYR A 222 1.82 -15.51 5.43
N ARG A 223 2.20 -16.78 5.24
CA ARG A 223 1.93 -17.52 4.00
C ARG A 223 0.44 -17.73 3.74
N HIS A 224 -0.32 -18.06 4.80
CA HIS A 224 -1.77 -18.13 4.68
C HIS A 224 -2.38 -16.78 4.32
N MET A 225 -1.88 -15.71 4.92
CA MET A 225 -2.31 -14.34 4.62
C MET A 225 -2.04 -13.99 3.14
N CYS A 226 -0.81 -14.19 2.64
CA CYS A 226 -0.48 -13.92 1.24
C CYS A 226 -1.35 -14.72 0.26
N ARG A 227 -1.59 -16.01 0.55
CA ARG A 227 -2.49 -16.83 -0.25
C ARG A 227 -3.94 -16.35 -0.19
N PHE A 228 -4.41 -15.99 0.99
CA PHE A 228 -5.77 -15.50 1.23
C PHE A 228 -6.01 -14.16 0.49
N GLU A 229 -5.11 -13.20 0.64
CA GLU A 229 -5.19 -11.92 -0.04
C GLU A 229 -5.08 -12.08 -1.57
N SER A 230 -4.23 -13.00 -2.06
CA SER A 230 -4.12 -13.26 -3.50
C SER A 230 -5.38 -13.89 -4.11
N GLY A 231 -6.13 -14.73 -3.38
CA GLY A 231 -7.13 -15.55 -4.02
C GLY A 231 -8.50 -15.66 -3.36
N PHE A 232 -8.68 -15.22 -2.12
CA PHE A 232 -9.88 -15.59 -1.37
C PHE A 232 -10.64 -14.42 -0.74
N PHE A 233 -9.98 -13.28 -0.39
CA PHE A 233 -10.70 -12.21 0.32
C PHE A 233 -11.90 -11.69 -0.48
N PHE A 234 -11.75 -11.51 -1.78
CA PHE A 234 -12.79 -10.99 -2.67
C PHE A 234 -13.94 -11.98 -2.94
N ARG A 235 -13.73 -13.26 -2.57
CA ARG A 235 -14.73 -14.35 -2.66
C ARG A 235 -15.43 -14.63 -1.33
N GLN A 236 -15.08 -13.89 -0.25
CA GLN A 236 -15.77 -14.06 1.02
C GLN A 236 -17.25 -13.62 0.90
N PRO A 237 -18.19 -14.30 1.59
CA PRO A 237 -19.62 -14.00 1.48
C PRO A 237 -19.96 -12.52 1.68
N LEU A 238 -19.32 -11.86 2.64
CA LEU A 238 -19.54 -10.42 2.89
C LEU A 238 -19.06 -9.55 1.73
N MET A 239 -17.96 -9.92 1.09
CA MET A 239 -17.40 -9.17 -0.04
C MET A 239 -18.22 -9.30 -1.31
N MET A 240 -19.00 -10.38 -1.47
CA MET A 240 -19.85 -10.60 -2.64
C MET A 240 -20.94 -9.53 -2.83
N ASN A 241 -21.20 -8.73 -1.81
CA ASN A 241 -22.21 -7.65 -1.87
C ASN A 241 -21.67 -6.36 -2.51
N TYR A 242 -20.36 -6.27 -2.82
CA TYR A 242 -19.72 -5.05 -3.28
C TYR A 242 -19.06 -5.22 -4.65
N ASP A 243 -18.90 -4.11 -5.38
CA ASP A 243 -18.23 -4.05 -6.68
C ASP A 243 -16.80 -3.51 -6.58
N TYR A 244 -16.52 -2.70 -5.55
CA TYR A 244 -15.22 -2.09 -5.30
C TYR A 244 -14.78 -2.30 -3.86
N TYR A 245 -13.46 -2.31 -3.64
CA TYR A 245 -12.86 -2.35 -2.31
C TYR A 245 -11.71 -1.34 -2.17
N TRP A 246 -11.45 -0.95 -0.93
CA TRP A 246 -10.22 -0.28 -0.51
C TRP A 246 -9.62 -1.07 0.65
N ARG A 247 -8.43 -1.64 0.43
CA ARG A 247 -7.70 -2.38 1.46
C ARG A 247 -7.06 -1.42 2.45
N VAL A 248 -7.34 -1.62 3.73
CA VAL A 248 -6.80 -0.83 4.84
C VAL A 248 -6.09 -1.75 5.82
N GLU A 249 -4.80 -1.53 6.00
CA GLU A 249 -3.96 -2.28 6.94
C GLU A 249 -3.94 -1.60 8.32
N PRO A 250 -3.63 -2.35 9.41
CA PRO A 250 -3.33 -1.75 10.71
C PRO A 250 -2.12 -0.81 10.66
N SER A 251 -2.17 0.26 11.46
CA SER A 251 -1.06 1.23 11.62
C SER A 251 -0.67 2.00 10.34
N ILE A 252 -1.61 2.27 9.44
CA ILE A 252 -1.39 3.17 8.29
C ILE A 252 -1.61 4.62 8.70
N GLU A 253 -1.06 5.55 7.90
CA GLU A 253 -1.39 6.98 7.97
C GLU A 253 -1.78 7.53 6.59
N LEU A 254 -2.77 8.41 6.58
CA LEU A 254 -3.15 9.24 5.44
C LEU A 254 -2.79 10.69 5.74
N TYR A 255 -1.91 11.28 4.96
CA TYR A 255 -1.34 12.59 5.27
C TYR A 255 -2.06 13.77 4.63
N CYS A 256 -2.93 13.53 3.65
CA CYS A 256 -3.65 14.58 2.93
C CYS A 256 -5.16 14.42 3.06
N ASP A 257 -5.91 15.50 2.92
CA ASP A 257 -7.36 15.43 2.80
C ASP A 257 -7.73 14.89 1.41
N ILE A 258 -8.74 14.01 1.36
CA ILE A 258 -9.24 13.42 0.12
C ILE A 258 -10.60 14.04 -0.16
N HIS A 259 -10.67 14.91 -1.18
CA HIS A 259 -11.84 15.76 -1.44
C HIS A 259 -12.83 15.19 -2.46
N TYR A 260 -12.54 14.03 -3.03
CA TYR A 260 -13.36 13.33 -4.00
C TYR A 260 -13.59 11.88 -3.57
N ASP A 261 -14.39 11.15 -4.33
CA ASP A 261 -14.66 9.74 -4.10
C ASP A 261 -13.76 8.85 -4.98
N PRO A 262 -12.70 8.18 -4.42
CA PRO A 262 -11.84 7.30 -5.19
C PRO A 262 -12.57 6.13 -5.85
N PHE A 263 -13.61 5.60 -5.24
CA PHE A 263 -14.41 4.52 -5.84
C PHE A 263 -15.16 5.00 -7.08
N ARG A 264 -15.67 6.23 -7.03
CA ARG A 264 -16.32 6.85 -8.18
C ARG A 264 -15.33 7.12 -9.30
N LEU A 265 -14.13 7.62 -8.99
CA LEU A 265 -13.05 7.78 -9.97
C LEU A 265 -12.76 6.45 -10.67
N MET A 266 -12.59 5.37 -9.91
CA MET A 266 -12.37 4.04 -10.47
C MET A 266 -13.49 3.64 -11.44
N HIS A 267 -14.73 3.88 -11.04
CA HIS A 267 -15.91 3.53 -11.86
C HIS A 267 -15.99 4.38 -13.14
N GLU A 268 -15.96 5.70 -13.02
CA GLU A 268 -16.21 6.63 -14.13
C GLU A 268 -15.05 6.61 -15.15
N GLN A 269 -13.82 6.35 -14.70
CA GLN A 269 -12.66 6.19 -15.59
C GLN A 269 -12.39 4.74 -16.03
N GLY A 270 -13.26 3.80 -15.67
CA GLY A 270 -13.10 2.39 -16.02
C GLY A 270 -11.88 1.72 -15.40
N LYS A 271 -11.32 2.30 -14.31
CA LYS A 271 -10.15 1.74 -13.62
C LYS A 271 -10.52 0.47 -12.88
N LYS A 272 -9.60 -0.49 -12.85
CA LYS A 272 -9.81 -1.79 -12.21
C LYS A 272 -8.85 -2.05 -11.05
N TYR A 273 -7.67 -1.43 -11.08
CA TYR A 273 -6.65 -1.55 -10.04
C TYR A 273 -5.98 -0.21 -9.79
N SER A 274 -5.61 0.08 -8.56
CA SER A 274 -4.88 1.30 -8.23
C SER A 274 -3.93 1.12 -7.05
N PHE A 275 -2.95 1.99 -6.97
CA PHE A 275 -1.90 1.96 -5.96
C PHE A 275 -1.39 3.38 -5.64
N VAL A 276 -0.60 3.48 -4.57
CA VAL A 276 0.13 4.71 -4.18
C VAL A 276 1.64 4.51 -4.10
N LEU A 277 2.11 3.29 -3.92
CA LEU A 277 3.53 2.95 -3.80
C LEU A 277 3.85 1.73 -4.67
N SER A 278 5.04 1.73 -5.24
CA SER A 278 5.58 0.58 -5.97
C SER A 278 7.07 0.41 -5.69
N LEU A 279 7.55 -0.82 -5.62
CA LEU A 279 8.92 -1.13 -5.23
C LEU A 279 9.38 -2.49 -5.78
N TYR A 280 10.66 -2.81 -5.58
CA TYR A 280 11.20 -4.12 -5.93
C TYR A 280 10.94 -5.15 -4.84
N GLU A 281 10.57 -6.38 -5.24
CA GLU A 281 10.43 -7.53 -4.34
C GLU A 281 11.78 -8.21 -4.07
N TYR A 282 11.86 -8.94 -2.96
CA TYR A 282 13.01 -9.75 -2.61
C TYR A 282 13.04 -11.05 -3.44
N VAL A 283 14.06 -11.22 -4.26
CA VAL A 283 14.21 -12.41 -5.10
C VAL A 283 14.15 -13.73 -4.31
N GLU A 284 14.63 -13.70 -3.07
CA GLU A 284 14.66 -14.88 -2.20
C GLU A 284 13.29 -15.48 -1.89
N THR A 285 12.25 -14.68 -2.03
CA THR A 285 10.87 -15.06 -1.69
C THR A 285 10.02 -15.44 -2.90
N ILE A 286 10.52 -15.18 -4.13
CA ILE A 286 9.74 -15.32 -5.37
C ILE A 286 10.55 -15.97 -6.50
N LYS A 287 11.49 -16.85 -6.18
CA LYS A 287 12.46 -17.41 -7.15
C LYS A 287 11.81 -18.02 -8.40
N THR A 288 10.69 -18.70 -8.22
CA THR A 288 9.99 -19.41 -9.32
C THR A 288 8.67 -18.78 -9.73
N LEU A 289 8.26 -17.65 -9.12
CA LEU A 289 7.00 -16.99 -9.43
C LEU A 289 6.89 -16.60 -10.91
N TRP A 290 8.00 -16.11 -11.49
CA TRP A 290 8.01 -15.72 -12.91
C TRP A 290 7.95 -16.91 -13.85
N ASP A 291 8.57 -18.03 -13.48
CA ASP A 291 8.47 -19.26 -14.30
C ASP A 291 7.04 -19.80 -14.30
N SER A 292 6.36 -19.78 -13.16
CA SER A 292 4.93 -20.10 -13.06
C SER A 292 4.08 -19.14 -13.90
N THR A 293 4.40 -17.85 -13.86
CA THR A 293 3.75 -16.82 -14.68
C THR A 293 3.95 -17.06 -16.17
N LYS A 294 5.17 -17.36 -16.63
CA LYS A 294 5.47 -17.69 -18.04
C LYS A 294 4.71 -18.94 -18.51
N LYS A 295 4.63 -19.96 -17.63
CA LYS A 295 3.83 -21.16 -17.89
C LYS A 295 2.35 -20.81 -18.09
N PHE A 296 1.81 -19.94 -17.22
CA PHE A 296 0.44 -19.46 -17.34
C PHE A 296 0.22 -18.69 -18.64
N MET A 297 1.04 -17.69 -18.96
CA MET A 297 0.93 -16.90 -20.20
C MET A 297 0.94 -17.78 -21.45
N LYS A 298 1.77 -18.83 -21.47
CA LYS A 298 1.83 -19.79 -22.58
C LYS A 298 0.55 -20.60 -22.72
N ASN A 299 -0.08 -20.98 -21.60
CA ASN A 299 -1.27 -21.83 -21.60
C ASN A 299 -2.57 -21.02 -21.78
N HIS A 300 -2.55 -19.74 -21.44
CA HIS A 300 -3.70 -18.83 -21.45
C HIS A 300 -3.39 -17.49 -22.13
N PRO A 301 -2.95 -17.50 -23.40
CA PRO A 301 -2.64 -16.26 -24.11
C PRO A 301 -3.86 -15.33 -24.25
N GLU A 302 -5.08 -15.90 -24.20
CA GLU A 302 -6.35 -15.17 -24.27
C GLU A 302 -6.60 -14.27 -23.05
N HIS A 303 -5.89 -14.47 -21.94
CA HIS A 303 -5.99 -13.68 -20.72
C HIS A 303 -5.04 -12.49 -20.70
N ILE A 304 -4.10 -12.42 -21.64
CA ILE A 304 -3.10 -11.36 -21.69
C ILE A 304 -3.63 -10.18 -22.50
N ALA A 305 -3.69 -9.01 -21.87
CA ALA A 305 -4.18 -7.79 -22.51
C ALA A 305 -3.21 -7.33 -23.62
N ALA A 306 -3.76 -6.82 -24.72
CA ALA A 306 -2.95 -6.37 -25.86
C ALA A 306 -2.08 -5.15 -25.52
N ASP A 307 -2.62 -4.19 -24.74
CA ASP A 307 -1.91 -3.01 -24.24
C ASP A 307 -1.57 -3.16 -22.76
N ASN A 308 -0.89 -4.25 -22.43
CA ASN A 308 -0.52 -4.57 -21.05
C ASN A 308 0.72 -3.79 -20.55
N SER A 309 1.02 -3.92 -19.28
CA SER A 309 2.15 -3.28 -18.61
C SER A 309 3.37 -4.20 -18.49
N MET A 310 3.66 -5.07 -19.48
CA MET A 310 4.84 -5.94 -19.46
C MET A 310 6.12 -5.17 -19.17
N GLY A 311 6.29 -3.97 -19.72
CA GLY A 311 7.46 -3.12 -19.48
C GLY A 311 7.62 -2.65 -18.03
N PHE A 312 6.56 -2.71 -17.20
CA PHE A 312 6.66 -2.50 -15.76
C PHE A 312 7.25 -3.73 -15.04
N LEU A 313 6.94 -4.92 -15.53
CA LEU A 313 7.30 -6.20 -14.90
C LEU A 313 8.63 -6.77 -15.39
N SER A 314 9.07 -6.40 -16.59
CA SER A 314 10.23 -7.00 -17.26
C SER A 314 11.01 -5.98 -18.08
N ASP A 315 12.34 -6.14 -18.10
CA ASP A 315 13.27 -5.29 -18.86
C ASP A 315 13.63 -5.87 -20.23
N ASP A 316 13.31 -7.15 -20.44
CA ASP A 316 13.73 -7.97 -21.58
C ASP A 316 12.56 -8.61 -22.33
N GLY A 317 11.38 -7.95 -22.28
CA GLY A 317 10.20 -8.38 -23.02
C GLY A 317 9.46 -9.58 -22.42
N GLY A 318 9.74 -9.91 -21.18
CA GLY A 318 9.07 -10.99 -20.43
C GLY A 318 9.95 -12.21 -20.17
N ASP A 319 11.21 -12.20 -20.57
CA ASP A 319 12.13 -13.32 -20.30
C ASP A 319 12.41 -13.43 -18.80
N THR A 320 12.70 -12.30 -18.13
CA THR A 320 12.91 -12.25 -16.67
C THR A 320 12.01 -11.24 -15.99
N TYR A 321 11.72 -11.50 -14.71
CA TYR A 321 10.98 -10.57 -13.84
C TYR A 321 11.94 -9.57 -13.18
N ASN A 322 11.73 -8.29 -13.41
CA ASN A 322 12.52 -7.25 -12.77
C ASN A 322 12.16 -7.00 -11.31
N ARG A 323 11.13 -7.69 -10.79
CA ARG A 323 10.61 -7.66 -9.41
C ARG A 323 9.84 -6.41 -9.02
N CYS A 324 9.56 -5.51 -9.96
CA CYS A 324 8.68 -4.38 -9.70
C CYS A 324 7.27 -4.86 -9.38
N HIS A 325 6.71 -4.32 -8.29
CA HIS A 325 5.33 -4.57 -7.92
C HIS A 325 4.69 -3.33 -7.30
N PHE A 326 3.37 -3.26 -7.37
CA PHE A 326 2.55 -2.32 -6.60
C PHE A 326 2.43 -2.83 -5.17
N TRP A 327 2.57 -1.95 -4.20
CA TRP A 327 2.56 -2.35 -2.79
C TRP A 327 1.13 -2.52 -2.28
N SER A 328 0.69 -3.77 -2.13
CA SER A 328 -0.71 -4.16 -1.93
C SER A 328 -1.33 -3.78 -0.58
N ASN A 329 -0.56 -3.25 0.36
CA ASN A 329 -1.13 -2.74 1.61
C ASN A 329 -2.00 -1.48 1.42
N PHE A 330 -1.93 -0.86 0.24
CA PHE A 330 -2.88 0.11 -0.26
C PHE A 330 -3.35 -0.32 -1.65
N GLU A 331 -4.61 -0.65 -1.76
CA GLU A 331 -5.28 -0.94 -3.02
C GLU A 331 -6.68 -0.37 -3.01
N VAL A 332 -7.08 0.31 -4.09
CA VAL A 332 -8.49 0.54 -4.43
C VAL A 332 -8.74 -0.17 -5.74
N GLY A 333 -9.67 -1.12 -5.75
CA GLY A 333 -9.81 -2.00 -6.90
C GLY A 333 -11.23 -2.50 -7.15
N SER A 334 -11.41 -3.07 -8.34
CA SER A 334 -12.65 -3.70 -8.77
C SER A 334 -12.70 -5.15 -8.31
N LEU A 335 -13.66 -5.48 -7.45
CA LEU A 335 -13.95 -6.85 -7.06
C LEU A 335 -14.42 -7.71 -8.24
N ASN A 336 -15.10 -7.09 -9.21
CA ASN A 336 -15.55 -7.77 -10.41
C ASN A 336 -14.37 -8.22 -11.29
N TRP A 337 -13.26 -7.43 -11.33
CA TRP A 337 -12.05 -7.87 -12.00
C TRP A 337 -11.35 -9.03 -11.27
N LEU A 338 -11.20 -8.96 -9.96
CA LEU A 338 -10.61 -10.05 -9.17
C LEU A 338 -11.43 -11.34 -9.26
N ARG A 339 -12.75 -11.24 -9.48
CA ARG A 339 -13.66 -12.39 -9.68
C ARG A 339 -13.73 -12.85 -11.13
N SER A 340 -13.06 -12.15 -12.04
CA SER A 340 -13.06 -12.54 -13.45
C SER A 340 -12.34 -13.87 -13.67
N LYS A 341 -12.75 -14.59 -14.72
CA LYS A 341 -12.13 -15.87 -15.08
C LYS A 341 -10.62 -15.75 -15.25
N GLN A 342 -10.14 -14.68 -15.87
CA GLN A 342 -8.71 -14.46 -16.12
C GLN A 342 -7.90 -14.37 -14.81
N TYR A 343 -8.39 -13.63 -13.81
CA TYR A 343 -7.69 -13.50 -12.53
C TYR A 343 -7.76 -14.80 -11.72
N ILE A 344 -8.93 -15.44 -11.69
CA ILE A 344 -9.12 -16.72 -10.98
C ILE A 344 -8.24 -17.82 -11.56
N ASP A 345 -8.22 -17.99 -12.88
CA ASP A 345 -7.37 -19.00 -13.56
C ASP A 345 -5.89 -18.76 -13.24
N PHE A 346 -5.45 -17.51 -13.20
CA PHE A 346 -4.08 -17.17 -12.82
C PHE A 346 -3.78 -17.55 -11.37
N PHE A 347 -4.61 -17.10 -10.43
CA PHE A 347 -4.43 -17.46 -9.02
C PHE A 347 -4.40 -18.97 -8.82
N GLU A 348 -5.35 -19.70 -9.39
CA GLU A 348 -5.44 -21.16 -9.26
C GLU A 348 -4.22 -21.87 -9.86
N SER A 349 -3.68 -21.38 -10.97
CA SER A 349 -2.42 -21.88 -11.54
C SER A 349 -1.23 -21.69 -10.58
N LEU A 350 -1.13 -20.53 -9.94
CA LEU A 350 -0.07 -20.24 -8.96
C LEU A 350 -0.26 -21.06 -7.67
N ASP A 351 -1.50 -21.23 -7.21
CA ASP A 351 -1.83 -21.97 -6.01
C ASP A 351 -1.48 -23.46 -6.16
N GLN A 352 -1.71 -24.02 -7.34
CA GLN A 352 -1.31 -25.41 -7.67
C GLN A 352 0.21 -25.59 -7.71
N ASP A 353 0.97 -24.60 -8.17
CA ASP A 353 2.44 -24.65 -8.15
C ASP A 353 3.00 -24.54 -6.72
N GLY A 354 2.21 -24.07 -5.75
CA GLY A 354 2.49 -24.14 -4.31
C GLY A 354 3.53 -23.17 -3.78
N GLY A 355 3.90 -22.16 -4.54
CA GLY A 355 4.98 -21.22 -4.18
C GLY A 355 4.69 -20.34 -2.96
N PHE A 356 3.41 -20.15 -2.59
CA PHE A 356 3.06 -19.55 -1.30
C PHE A 356 3.69 -20.30 -0.12
N PHE A 357 3.84 -21.63 -0.23
CA PHE A 357 4.34 -22.49 0.83
C PHE A 357 5.75 -23.03 0.58
N TYR A 358 6.11 -23.29 -0.68
CA TYR A 358 7.46 -23.78 -1.06
C TYR A 358 8.47 -22.68 -1.26
N GLU A 359 7.99 -21.44 -1.28
CA GLU A 359 8.74 -20.19 -1.19
C GLU A 359 8.03 -19.29 -0.18
N ARG A 360 7.88 -18.01 -0.49
CA ARG A 360 7.08 -17.07 0.29
C ARG A 360 6.46 -16.02 -0.66
N TRP A 361 5.75 -16.52 -1.68
CA TRP A 361 5.09 -15.59 -2.62
C TRP A 361 4.16 -14.66 -1.85
N GLY A 362 4.33 -13.35 -2.08
CA GLY A 362 3.48 -12.31 -1.52
C GLY A 362 2.28 -12.03 -2.43
N ASP A 363 1.22 -11.49 -1.86
CA ASP A 363 0.05 -11.02 -2.61
C ASP A 363 0.40 -9.81 -3.50
N ALA A 364 1.29 -8.92 -3.06
CA ALA A 364 1.69 -7.75 -3.82
C ALA A 364 2.28 -8.09 -5.20
N PRO A 365 3.28 -8.97 -5.36
CA PRO A 365 3.73 -9.38 -6.68
C PRO A 365 2.68 -10.18 -7.46
N VAL A 366 1.82 -10.97 -6.81
CA VAL A 366 0.74 -11.71 -7.50
C VAL A 366 -0.28 -10.74 -8.10
N HIS A 367 -0.80 -9.78 -7.34
CA HIS A 367 -1.72 -8.76 -7.83
C HIS A 367 -1.08 -7.90 -8.93
N SER A 368 0.18 -7.52 -8.75
CA SER A 368 0.91 -6.68 -9.70
C SER A 368 1.14 -7.36 -11.03
N ILE A 369 1.52 -8.64 -11.01
CA ILE A 369 1.70 -9.43 -12.23
C ILE A 369 0.36 -9.60 -12.95
N ALA A 370 -0.70 -9.95 -12.22
CA ALA A 370 -2.04 -10.06 -12.79
C ALA A 370 -2.51 -8.73 -13.41
N ALA A 371 -2.41 -7.63 -12.65
CA ALA A 371 -2.79 -6.30 -13.17
C ALA A 371 -1.93 -5.90 -14.36
N GLY A 372 -0.62 -6.10 -14.28
CA GLY A 372 0.31 -5.73 -15.33
C GLY A 372 0.16 -6.51 -16.63
N LEU A 373 -0.30 -7.76 -16.59
CA LEU A 373 -0.46 -8.62 -17.76
C LEU A 373 -1.88 -8.65 -18.32
N MET A 374 -2.89 -8.61 -17.44
CA MET A 374 -4.29 -8.89 -17.83
C MET A 374 -5.13 -7.63 -17.99
N LEU A 375 -4.65 -6.49 -17.51
CA LEU A 375 -5.30 -5.20 -17.69
C LEU A 375 -4.58 -4.38 -18.77
N ASN A 376 -5.34 -3.54 -19.46
CA ASN A 376 -4.71 -2.50 -20.26
C ASN A 376 -4.05 -1.48 -19.32
N LYS A 377 -3.03 -0.80 -19.78
CA LYS A 377 -2.36 0.27 -19.02
C LYS A 377 -3.36 1.31 -18.49
N SER A 378 -4.35 1.65 -19.31
CA SER A 378 -5.41 2.59 -18.96
C SER A 378 -6.31 2.14 -17.81
N ASP A 379 -6.36 0.85 -17.48
CA ASP A 379 -7.20 0.30 -16.41
C ASP A 379 -6.53 0.40 -15.03
N ILE A 380 -5.23 0.73 -14.98
CA ILE A 380 -4.45 0.90 -13.75
C ILE A 380 -4.37 2.40 -13.41
N HIS A 381 -4.45 2.75 -12.14
CA HIS A 381 -4.39 4.14 -11.67
C HIS A 381 -3.37 4.31 -10.55
N PHE A 382 -2.57 5.38 -10.63
CA PHE A 382 -1.68 5.83 -9.57
C PHE A 382 -2.33 7.03 -8.87
N PHE A 383 -2.62 6.91 -7.56
CA PHE A 383 -3.13 8.01 -6.76
C PHE A 383 -2.00 8.90 -6.27
N ASN A 384 -1.62 9.89 -7.06
CA ASN A 384 -0.60 10.86 -6.66
C ASN A 384 -1.05 11.76 -5.48
N ASP A 385 -2.34 11.91 -5.29
CA ASP A 385 -2.95 12.85 -4.33
C ASP A 385 -3.45 12.20 -3.03
N ILE A 386 -3.31 10.88 -2.89
CA ILE A 386 -3.59 10.15 -1.63
C ILE A 386 -2.27 9.85 -0.93
N ALA A 387 -1.77 10.80 -0.16
CA ALA A 387 -0.54 10.60 0.59
C ALA A 387 -0.72 9.54 1.69
N TYR A 388 0.22 8.60 1.73
CA TYR A 388 0.08 7.38 2.49
C TYR A 388 1.39 6.97 3.15
N TRP A 389 1.30 6.42 4.34
CA TRP A 389 2.40 5.77 5.02
C TRP A 389 2.01 4.40 5.55
N HIS A 390 2.87 3.47 5.32
CA HIS A 390 2.97 2.20 6.02
C HIS A 390 4.45 1.90 6.21
N VAL A 391 4.82 1.38 7.36
CA VAL A 391 6.23 1.12 7.69
C VAL A 391 6.92 0.27 6.62
N PRO A 392 8.08 0.66 6.07
CA PRO A 392 8.85 1.86 6.39
C PRO A 392 8.72 2.98 5.35
N PHE A 393 7.80 2.90 4.38
CA PHE A 393 7.77 3.79 3.20
C PHE A 393 6.60 4.78 3.24
N THR A 394 6.89 5.95 2.66
CA THR A 394 5.93 7.06 2.53
C THR A 394 5.72 7.40 1.06
N HIS A 395 4.47 7.54 0.66
CA HIS A 395 4.07 8.31 -0.51
C HIS A 395 3.65 9.71 -0.05
N CYS A 396 4.36 10.73 -0.50
CA CYS A 396 4.04 12.14 -0.25
C CYS A 396 4.01 12.88 -1.59
N PRO A 397 2.89 13.49 -2.00
CA PRO A 397 2.76 14.12 -3.31
C PRO A 397 3.93 15.04 -3.64
N THR A 398 4.53 14.84 -4.78
CA THR A 398 5.58 15.72 -5.29
C THR A 398 4.94 17.05 -5.71
N GLY A 399 5.58 18.14 -5.44
CA GLY A 399 5.03 19.47 -5.69
C GLY A 399 4.42 20.13 -4.44
N GLU A 400 4.93 21.30 -4.10
CA GLU A 400 4.50 22.06 -2.92
C GLU A 400 3.03 22.50 -3.04
N LYS A 401 2.64 22.97 -4.23
CA LYS A 401 1.29 23.43 -4.50
C LYS A 401 0.24 22.38 -4.20
N THR A 402 0.48 21.13 -4.65
CA THR A 402 -0.39 19.98 -4.38
C THR A 402 -0.51 19.72 -2.89
N ARG A 403 0.63 19.68 -2.18
CA ARG A 403 0.63 19.41 -0.73
C ARG A 403 -0.11 20.48 0.06
N LEU A 404 0.05 21.74 -0.30
CA LEU A 404 -0.63 22.86 0.37
C LEU A 404 -2.14 22.83 0.08
N ALA A 405 -2.55 22.60 -1.16
CA ALA A 405 -3.95 22.53 -1.56
C ALA A 405 -4.70 21.38 -0.86
N LEU A 406 -4.05 20.23 -0.72
CA LEU A 406 -4.62 19.04 -0.04
C LEU A 406 -4.36 19.02 1.47
N ARG A 407 -3.78 20.09 2.03
CA ARG A 407 -3.45 20.19 3.46
C ARG A 407 -2.65 19.01 3.97
N CYS A 408 -1.67 18.56 3.17
CA CYS A 408 -0.82 17.44 3.52
C CYS A 408 0.12 17.78 4.67
N HIS A 409 0.35 16.82 5.58
CA HIS A 409 1.30 16.96 6.68
C HIS A 409 2.46 15.97 6.60
N CYS A 410 2.63 15.27 5.46
CA CYS A 410 3.83 14.48 5.21
C CYS A 410 5.06 15.35 4.96
N ASN A 411 6.23 14.87 5.36
CA ASN A 411 7.50 15.51 5.00
C ASN A 411 7.90 15.04 3.59
N PRO A 412 8.03 15.95 2.59
CA PRO A 412 8.40 15.58 1.22
C PRO A 412 9.78 14.91 1.09
N LYS A 413 10.67 15.06 2.10
CA LYS A 413 11.96 14.37 2.12
C LYS A 413 11.84 12.87 2.39
N ASP A 414 10.72 12.45 2.99
CA ASP A 414 10.44 11.05 3.28
C ASP A 414 9.73 10.35 2.11
N ASN A 415 9.41 11.10 1.03
CA ASN A 415 8.77 10.52 -0.14
C ASN A 415 9.67 9.46 -0.77
N PHE A 416 9.08 8.28 -0.99
CA PHE A 416 9.78 7.12 -1.51
C PHE A 416 9.66 6.99 -3.04
N ASP A 417 8.69 7.66 -3.67
CA ASP A 417 8.31 7.42 -5.08
C ASP A 417 9.47 7.46 -6.07
N TRP A 418 10.45 8.34 -5.83
CA TRP A 418 11.54 8.60 -6.77
C TRP A 418 12.88 8.03 -6.32
N LYS A 419 12.89 7.30 -5.20
CA LYS A 419 14.08 6.65 -4.67
C LYS A 419 14.51 5.44 -5.51
N GLY A 420 15.80 5.07 -5.49
CA GLY A 420 16.35 3.99 -6.30
C GLY A 420 15.70 2.61 -6.07
N TYR A 421 15.04 2.40 -4.93
CA TYR A 421 14.32 1.16 -4.63
C TYR A 421 12.84 1.21 -5.04
N SER A 422 12.33 2.35 -5.52
CA SER A 422 10.96 2.52 -6.03
C SER A 422 10.87 2.15 -7.52
N CYS A 423 9.73 1.62 -7.92
CA CYS A 423 9.37 1.35 -9.31
C CYS A 423 8.44 2.42 -9.92
N THR A 424 8.11 3.48 -9.18
CA THR A 424 7.14 4.50 -9.62
C THR A 424 7.64 5.24 -10.86
N SER A 425 8.94 5.57 -10.92
CA SER A 425 9.53 6.19 -12.13
C SER A 425 9.32 5.34 -13.38
N ARG A 426 9.52 4.01 -13.27
CA ARG A 426 9.27 3.06 -14.36
C ARG A 426 7.80 3.04 -14.78
N TYR A 427 6.87 3.05 -13.82
CA TYR A 427 5.44 3.10 -14.11
C TYR A 427 5.08 4.34 -14.95
N PHE A 428 5.64 5.50 -14.61
CA PHE A 428 5.46 6.72 -15.39
C PHE A 428 6.02 6.59 -16.80
N ASP A 429 7.23 6.05 -16.94
CA ASP A 429 7.90 5.91 -18.23
C ASP A 429 7.13 5.00 -19.19
N ILE A 430 6.66 3.83 -18.73
CA ILE A 430 5.93 2.89 -19.61
C ILE A 430 4.53 3.39 -20.01
N ASN A 431 3.94 4.28 -19.20
CA ASN A 431 2.64 4.89 -19.48
C ASN A 431 2.78 6.23 -20.25
N GLY A 432 4.01 6.69 -20.54
CA GLY A 432 4.26 7.99 -21.17
C GLY A 432 3.78 9.17 -20.32
N MET A 433 3.70 8.97 -18.99
CA MET A 433 3.24 9.99 -18.06
C MET A 433 4.34 11.00 -17.78
N LYS A 434 3.98 12.27 -17.68
CA LYS A 434 4.90 13.31 -17.24
C LYS A 434 5.14 13.19 -15.73
N LYS A 435 6.41 13.11 -15.35
CA LYS A 435 6.78 13.12 -13.92
C LYS A 435 6.50 14.51 -13.32
N PRO A 436 6.04 14.60 -12.06
CA PRO A 436 5.75 15.85 -11.40
C PRO A 436 6.99 16.76 -11.32
N GLU A 437 6.79 18.07 -11.36
CA GLU A 437 7.87 19.05 -11.18
C GLU A 437 8.59 18.85 -9.84
N GLY A 438 9.91 18.83 -9.86
CA GLY A 438 10.75 18.67 -8.66
C GLY A 438 11.00 17.23 -8.25
N PHE A 439 10.58 16.24 -9.06
CA PHE A 439 10.87 14.83 -8.76
C PHE A 439 12.38 14.54 -8.71
N GLU A 440 13.18 15.24 -9.50
CA GLU A 440 14.64 15.10 -9.56
C GLU A 440 15.31 15.43 -8.23
N ASN A 441 14.70 16.31 -7.42
CA ASN A 441 15.21 16.70 -6.11
C ASN A 441 14.92 15.67 -5.02
N GLN A 442 14.21 14.60 -5.34
CA GLN A 442 13.81 13.51 -4.44
C GLN A 442 14.46 12.17 -4.80
N GLN A 443 15.32 12.15 -5.81
CA GLN A 443 16.15 11.00 -6.15
C GLN A 443 17.32 10.90 -5.15
N ASP A 444 17.80 9.67 -4.90
CA ASP A 444 18.96 9.44 -4.04
C ASP A 444 20.27 9.83 -4.73
#